data_733984d7fb977971af96d5ac2ee58a78
#
_entry.id   733984d7fb977971af96d5ac2ee58a78
#
_cell.length_a   1.000
_cell.length_b   1.000
_cell.length_c   1.000
_cell.angle_alpha   90.00
_cell.angle_beta   90.00
_cell.angle_gamma   90.00
#
_symmetry.space_group_name_H-M   'P 1'
#
loop_
_entity.id
_entity.type
_entity.pdbx_description
1 polymer ?
#
loop_
_entity_poly.entity_id
_entity_poly.type
_entity_poly.pdbx_seq_one_letter_code
_entity_poly.pdbx_strand_id
1 'polypeptide(L)'
;MPHEHHDHPHSLLPPEPELRVKALETILVEKGLVDPEALQLIIDTYQHKIGPQIGARLVARAWADARFKDRLLNDTDTVLAEAELAGRQGEHVVVVENTADTHNLVVCTLCSCYPWPLLGIPPGWYKSDNYRRRAVREPRAVLAEFGLTLPKTTRIRVWDSTAEIRYLVLPQCPEQATNLSEDELYLIHI
;
A
#
# COMPACT_ATOMS: atom_id res chain seq x y z
N MET A 1 -40.72 5.34 -2.79
CA MET A 1 -40.20 4.94 -4.10
C MET A 1 -39.45 3.64 -3.89
N PRO A 2 -39.80 2.53 -4.55
CA PRO A 2 -39.13 1.26 -4.39
C PRO A 2 -37.77 1.33 -5.09
N HIS A 3 -36.72 0.89 -4.40
CA HIS A 3 -35.38 0.69 -4.95
C HIS A 3 -35.45 -0.49 -5.93
N GLU A 4 -35.30 -0.21 -7.20
CA GLU A 4 -35.08 -1.23 -8.23
C GLU A 4 -33.69 -1.86 -7.97
N HIS A 5 -33.71 -3.11 -7.49
CA HIS A 5 -32.55 -3.98 -7.55
C HIS A 5 -32.29 -4.29 -9.04
N HIS A 6 -31.27 -3.68 -9.62
CA HIS A 6 -30.73 -4.13 -10.90
C HIS A 6 -30.05 -5.49 -10.66
N ASP A 7 -30.82 -6.55 -10.93
CA ASP A 7 -30.31 -7.90 -11.07
C ASP A 7 -29.42 -7.93 -12.33
N HIS A 8 -28.11 -7.81 -12.13
CA HIS A 8 -27.17 -8.03 -13.21
C HIS A 8 -27.11 -9.53 -13.48
N PRO A 9 -27.39 -9.99 -14.73
CA PRO A 9 -27.26 -11.40 -15.06
C PRO A 9 -25.82 -11.83 -14.80
N HIS A 10 -25.64 -12.78 -13.87
CA HIS A 10 -24.33 -13.41 -13.63
C HIS A 10 -23.96 -14.18 -14.90
N SER A 11 -23.15 -13.57 -15.76
CA SER A 11 -22.55 -14.25 -16.89
C SER A 11 -21.68 -15.39 -16.37
N LEU A 12 -21.85 -16.60 -16.93
CA LEU A 12 -20.99 -17.75 -16.66
C LEU A 12 -19.59 -17.57 -17.30
N LEU A 13 -19.42 -16.54 -18.13
CA LEU A 13 -18.15 -16.20 -18.74
C LEU A 13 -17.46 -15.09 -17.90
N PRO A 14 -16.14 -15.17 -17.73
CA PRO A 14 -15.36 -14.11 -17.13
C PRO A 14 -15.56 -12.77 -17.85
N PRO A 15 -15.37 -11.61 -17.18
CA PRO A 15 -15.41 -10.31 -17.83
C PRO A 15 -14.46 -10.25 -19.04
N GLU A 16 -14.84 -9.47 -20.04
CA GLU A 16 -14.05 -9.34 -21.29
C GLU A 16 -12.54 -9.08 -21.07
N PRO A 17 -12.12 -8.21 -20.13
CA PRO A 17 -10.70 -8.02 -19.84
C PRO A 17 -9.97 -9.29 -19.39
N GLU A 18 -10.60 -10.13 -18.57
CA GLU A 18 -10.03 -11.41 -18.11
C GLU A 18 -9.88 -12.40 -19.25
N LEU A 19 -10.86 -12.47 -20.14
CA LEU A 19 -10.77 -13.31 -21.34
C LEU A 19 -9.63 -12.88 -22.27
N ARG A 20 -9.42 -11.57 -22.42
CA ARG A 20 -8.32 -11.03 -23.23
C ARG A 20 -6.95 -11.37 -22.62
N VAL A 21 -6.82 -11.22 -21.30
CA VAL A 21 -5.59 -11.56 -20.58
C VAL A 21 -5.29 -13.04 -20.72
N LYS A 22 -6.31 -13.92 -20.54
CA LYS A 22 -6.15 -15.36 -20.66
C LYS A 22 -5.78 -15.79 -22.07
N ALA A 23 -6.39 -15.19 -23.10
CA ALA A 23 -6.04 -15.45 -24.50
C ALA A 23 -4.60 -15.03 -24.81
N LEU A 24 -4.16 -13.86 -24.30
CA LEU A 24 -2.80 -13.39 -24.47
C LEU A 24 -1.78 -14.32 -23.79
N GLU A 25 -2.07 -14.71 -22.54
CA GLU A 25 -1.26 -15.68 -21.79
C GLU A 25 -1.12 -16.99 -22.59
N THR A 26 -2.22 -17.57 -23.07
CA THR A 26 -2.21 -18.80 -23.86
C THR A 26 -1.30 -18.67 -25.09
N ILE A 27 -1.45 -17.61 -25.87
CA ILE A 27 -0.64 -17.35 -27.07
C ILE A 27 0.84 -17.20 -26.73
N LEU A 28 1.19 -16.53 -25.65
CA LEU A 28 2.58 -16.31 -25.26
C LEU A 28 3.25 -17.62 -24.78
N VAL A 29 2.49 -18.45 -24.05
CA VAL A 29 2.95 -19.78 -23.62
C VAL A 29 3.12 -20.71 -24.82
N GLU A 30 2.14 -20.79 -25.74
CA GLU A 30 2.22 -21.62 -26.96
C GLU A 30 3.40 -21.24 -27.87
N LYS A 31 3.75 -19.95 -27.89
CA LYS A 31 4.92 -19.44 -28.64
C LYS A 31 6.25 -19.65 -27.89
N GLY A 32 6.24 -20.19 -26.69
CA GLY A 32 7.43 -20.34 -25.85
C GLY A 32 8.08 -19.03 -25.40
N LEU A 33 7.31 -17.94 -25.41
CA LEU A 33 7.79 -16.60 -24.97
C LEU A 33 7.61 -16.40 -23.47
N VAL A 34 6.73 -17.16 -22.84
CA VAL A 34 6.47 -17.13 -21.40
C VAL A 34 6.51 -18.56 -20.87
N ASP A 35 7.28 -18.78 -19.82
CA ASP A 35 7.28 -20.02 -19.05
C ASP A 35 6.06 -20.01 -18.09
N PRO A 36 5.13 -20.96 -18.19
CA PRO A 36 3.95 -21.01 -17.35
C PRO A 36 4.28 -21.20 -15.86
N GLU A 37 5.36 -21.92 -15.51
CA GLU A 37 5.77 -22.10 -14.11
C GLU A 37 6.32 -20.78 -13.53
N ALA A 38 7.11 -20.05 -14.31
CA ALA A 38 7.60 -18.73 -13.91
C ALA A 38 6.46 -17.73 -13.76
N LEU A 39 5.46 -17.76 -14.64
CA LEU A 39 4.27 -16.92 -14.54
C LEU A 39 3.47 -17.25 -13.28
N GLN A 40 3.24 -18.54 -13.01
CA GLN A 40 2.51 -18.99 -11.83
C GLN A 40 3.24 -18.57 -10.53
N LEU A 41 4.57 -18.69 -10.51
CA LEU A 41 5.37 -18.23 -9.36
C LEU A 41 5.21 -16.71 -9.10
N ILE A 42 5.14 -15.92 -10.16
CA ILE A 42 4.89 -14.47 -10.04
C ILE A 42 3.49 -14.22 -9.49
N ILE A 43 2.47 -14.89 -10.01
CA ILE A 43 1.08 -14.78 -9.55
C ILE A 43 0.99 -15.13 -8.06
N ASP A 44 1.52 -16.28 -7.65
CA ASP A 44 1.51 -16.72 -6.25
C ASP A 44 2.26 -15.77 -5.32
N THR A 45 3.35 -15.18 -5.81
CA THR A 45 4.11 -14.17 -5.06
C THR A 45 3.26 -12.92 -4.82
N TYR A 46 2.57 -12.42 -5.84
CA TYR A 46 1.71 -11.25 -5.72
C TYR A 46 0.44 -11.51 -4.90
N GLN A 47 -0.10 -12.73 -4.97
CA GLN A 47 -1.29 -13.11 -4.19
C GLN A 47 -1.00 -13.33 -2.71
N HIS A 48 0.17 -13.87 -2.36
CA HIS A 48 0.43 -14.40 -1.02
C HIS A 48 1.62 -13.78 -0.29
N LYS A 49 2.56 -13.13 -1.02
CA LYS A 49 3.82 -12.62 -0.46
C LYS A 49 4.02 -11.12 -0.64
N ILE A 50 3.11 -10.42 -1.31
CA ILE A 50 3.17 -8.98 -1.55
C ILE A 50 1.80 -8.38 -1.28
N GLY A 51 1.75 -7.26 -0.58
CA GLY A 51 0.47 -6.57 -0.46
C GLY A 51 0.24 -5.87 0.87
N PRO A 52 -0.91 -5.21 1.02
CA PRO A 52 -1.22 -4.37 2.18
C PRO A 52 -1.23 -5.14 3.50
N GLN A 53 -1.47 -6.45 3.47
CA GLN A 53 -1.42 -7.32 4.65
C GLN A 53 -0.03 -7.33 5.30
N ILE A 54 1.04 -7.20 4.51
CA ILE A 54 2.41 -7.13 5.03
C ILE A 54 2.63 -5.81 5.75
N GLY A 55 2.23 -4.69 5.13
CA GLY A 55 2.26 -3.38 5.78
C GLY A 55 1.45 -3.36 7.06
N ALA A 56 0.26 -3.97 7.05
CA ALA A 56 -0.60 -4.10 8.23
C ALA A 56 0.09 -4.86 9.38
N ARG A 57 0.78 -5.97 9.09
CA ARG A 57 1.57 -6.71 10.09
C ARG A 57 2.72 -5.89 10.67
N LEU A 58 3.45 -5.15 9.82
CA LEU A 58 4.52 -4.26 10.29
C LEU A 58 3.97 -3.17 11.22
N VAL A 59 2.83 -2.58 10.88
CA VAL A 59 2.17 -1.56 11.70
C VAL A 59 1.72 -2.16 13.03
N ALA A 60 1.02 -3.29 13.02
CA ALA A 60 0.54 -3.98 14.22
C ALA A 60 1.70 -4.30 15.17
N ARG A 61 2.78 -4.87 14.64
CA ARG A 61 3.99 -5.18 15.42
C ARG A 61 4.66 -3.92 15.96
N ALA A 62 4.76 -2.85 15.18
CA ALA A 62 5.33 -1.59 15.64
C ALA A 62 4.50 -0.93 16.75
N TRP A 63 3.20 -1.15 16.77
CA TRP A 63 2.33 -0.69 17.86
C TRP A 63 2.44 -1.56 19.12
N ALA A 64 2.65 -2.88 18.96
CA ALA A 64 2.78 -3.82 20.08
C ALA A 64 4.18 -3.82 20.71
N ASP A 65 5.23 -3.58 19.92
CA ASP A 65 6.65 -3.66 20.36
C ASP A 65 7.39 -2.35 20.06
N ALA A 66 7.66 -1.60 21.13
CA ALA A 66 8.39 -0.32 21.06
C ALA A 66 9.83 -0.47 20.54
N ARG A 67 10.50 -1.62 20.81
CA ARG A 67 11.88 -1.87 20.32
C ARG A 67 11.86 -2.16 18.82
N PHE A 68 10.88 -2.93 18.38
CA PHE A 68 10.69 -3.15 16.95
C PHE A 68 10.36 -1.85 16.22
N LYS A 69 9.47 -1.03 16.78
CA LYS A 69 9.12 0.30 16.23
C LYS A 69 10.35 1.19 16.10
N ASP A 70 11.18 1.27 17.13
CA ASP A 70 12.42 2.07 17.10
C ASP A 70 13.36 1.59 15.99
N ARG A 71 13.57 0.29 15.85
CA ARG A 71 14.36 -0.28 14.75
C ARG A 71 13.73 0.03 13.38
N LEU A 72 12.42 -0.15 13.26
CA LEU A 72 11.70 0.09 12.00
C LEU A 72 11.82 1.55 11.54
N LEU A 73 11.84 2.51 12.46
CA LEU A 73 11.98 3.93 12.16
C LEU A 73 13.42 4.36 11.83
N ASN A 74 14.42 3.73 12.46
CA ASN A 74 15.82 4.15 12.38
C ASN A 74 16.68 3.28 11.45
N ASP A 75 16.28 2.04 11.19
CA ASP A 75 17.00 1.06 10.38
C ASP A 75 16.03 0.17 9.60
N THR A 76 15.17 0.82 8.81
CA THR A 76 14.10 0.16 8.03
C THR A 76 14.65 -0.93 7.11
N ASP A 77 15.74 -0.63 6.39
CA ASP A 77 16.30 -1.56 5.40
C ASP A 77 16.73 -2.89 6.04
N THR A 78 17.41 -2.84 7.20
CA THR A 78 17.80 -4.06 7.94
C THR A 78 16.57 -4.83 8.42
N VAL A 79 15.55 -4.13 8.97
CA VAL A 79 14.32 -4.78 9.43
C VAL A 79 13.58 -5.47 8.30
N LEU A 80 13.50 -4.83 7.13
CA LEU A 80 12.85 -5.41 5.96
C LEU A 80 13.66 -6.55 5.35
N ALA A 81 14.99 -6.46 5.36
CA ALA A 81 15.86 -7.55 4.89
C ALA A 81 15.75 -8.80 5.77
N GLU A 82 15.76 -8.64 7.10
CA GLU A 82 15.55 -9.74 8.07
C GLU A 82 14.18 -10.44 7.88
N ALA A 83 13.18 -9.68 7.46
CA ALA A 83 11.84 -10.19 7.18
C ALA A 83 11.64 -10.69 5.73
N GLU A 84 12.70 -10.71 4.91
CA GLU A 84 12.66 -11.02 3.48
C GLU A 84 11.71 -10.13 2.66
N LEU A 85 11.47 -8.91 3.14
CA LEU A 85 10.58 -7.91 2.56
C LEU A 85 11.33 -6.78 1.85
N ALA A 86 12.65 -6.84 1.79
CA ALA A 86 13.47 -5.83 1.11
C ALA A 86 13.09 -5.71 -0.38
N GLY A 87 13.13 -4.49 -0.87
CA GLY A 87 12.80 -4.18 -2.26
C GLY A 87 13.63 -4.98 -3.27
N ARG A 88 12.95 -5.59 -4.22
CA ARG A 88 13.59 -6.39 -5.28
C ARG A 88 14.22 -5.52 -6.37
N GLN A 89 13.98 -4.19 -6.33
CA GLN A 89 14.43 -3.23 -7.32
C GLN A 89 15.54 -2.32 -6.80
N GLY A 90 16.08 -2.60 -5.60
CA GLY A 90 17.16 -1.81 -4.99
C GLY A 90 16.71 -0.49 -4.36
N GLU A 91 15.38 -0.28 -4.23
CA GLU A 91 14.85 0.88 -3.53
C GLU A 91 14.99 0.75 -2.00
N HIS A 92 15.22 1.89 -1.35
CA HIS A 92 15.18 2.01 0.09
C HIS A 92 13.76 2.38 0.56
N VAL A 93 13.32 1.78 1.64
CA VAL A 93 12.07 2.17 2.31
C VAL A 93 12.39 2.97 3.54
N VAL A 94 11.77 4.14 3.66
CA VAL A 94 11.87 4.99 4.85
C VAL A 94 10.50 4.99 5.53
N VAL A 95 10.47 4.61 6.81
CA VAL A 95 9.25 4.67 7.61
C VAL A 95 9.17 6.02 8.30
N VAL A 96 8.02 6.67 8.17
CA VAL A 96 7.73 7.97 8.81
C VAL A 96 6.51 7.83 9.71
N GLU A 97 6.62 8.26 10.96
CA GLU A 97 5.56 8.10 11.95
C GLU A 97 4.62 9.29 12.02
N ASN A 98 3.32 9.03 12.05
CA ASN A 98 2.32 10.01 12.45
C ASN A 98 2.31 10.15 13.98
N THR A 99 2.30 11.39 14.44
CA THR A 99 2.21 11.75 15.86
C THR A 99 1.02 12.66 16.11
N ALA A 100 0.76 13.00 17.36
CA ALA A 100 -0.30 13.96 17.71
C ALA A 100 -0.14 15.30 16.97
N ASP A 101 1.10 15.73 16.72
CA ASP A 101 1.42 17.03 16.14
C ASP A 101 1.74 16.97 14.65
N THR A 102 2.00 15.79 14.08
CA THR A 102 2.46 15.64 12.71
C THR A 102 1.73 14.53 12.00
N HIS A 103 1.17 14.83 10.84
CA HIS A 103 0.58 13.87 9.91
C HIS A 103 1.41 13.82 8.63
N ASN A 104 1.77 12.63 8.19
CA ASN A 104 2.58 12.41 7.00
C ASN A 104 1.69 12.02 5.82
N LEU A 105 1.96 12.61 4.67
CA LEU A 105 1.30 12.31 3.40
C LEU A 105 2.39 11.95 2.38
N VAL A 106 2.20 10.85 1.68
CA VAL A 106 3.17 10.38 0.66
C VAL A 106 2.62 10.66 -0.72
N VAL A 107 3.48 11.14 -1.60
CA VAL A 107 3.19 11.37 -3.01
C VAL A 107 4.38 10.91 -3.85
N CYS A 108 4.18 10.60 -5.11
CA CYS A 108 5.25 10.62 -6.12
C CYS A 108 4.86 11.62 -7.19
N THR A 109 5.51 12.79 -7.21
CA THR A 109 5.17 13.87 -8.15
C THR A 109 5.56 13.54 -9.58
N LEU A 110 6.50 12.62 -9.76
CA LEU A 110 7.06 12.29 -11.07
C LEU A 110 6.34 11.13 -11.76
N CYS A 111 6.05 10.06 -11.01
CA CYS A 111 5.46 8.84 -11.59
C CYS A 111 4.47 8.17 -10.63
N SER A 112 4.79 7.02 -10.05
CA SER A 112 3.93 6.28 -9.12
C SER A 112 4.74 5.39 -8.17
N CYS A 113 5.90 5.90 -7.73
CA CYS A 113 6.79 5.19 -6.82
C CYS A 113 6.09 4.88 -5.49
N TYR A 114 6.01 3.60 -5.16
CA TYR A 114 5.21 3.06 -4.08
C TYR A 114 5.92 1.85 -3.44
N PRO A 115 5.84 1.60 -2.15
CA PRO A 115 6.47 0.44 -1.51
C PRO A 115 5.68 -0.84 -1.77
N TRP A 116 5.78 -1.39 -2.98
CA TRP A 116 5.02 -2.56 -3.45
C TRP A 116 5.10 -3.79 -2.55
N PRO A 117 6.28 -4.18 -2.03
CA PRO A 117 6.35 -5.36 -1.17
C PRO A 117 5.45 -5.26 0.05
N LEU A 118 5.22 -4.05 0.54
CA LEU A 118 4.50 -3.77 1.79
C LEU A 118 3.04 -3.42 1.59
N LEU A 119 2.71 -2.72 0.49
CA LEU A 119 1.39 -2.15 0.28
C LEU A 119 0.70 -2.64 -1.01
N GLY A 120 1.37 -3.48 -1.79
CA GLY A 120 0.84 -3.96 -3.07
C GLY A 120 0.84 -2.91 -4.17
N ILE A 121 -0.06 -3.06 -5.14
CA ILE A 121 -0.15 -2.17 -6.30
C ILE A 121 -0.74 -0.82 -5.88
N PRO A 122 -0.11 0.32 -6.28
CA PRO A 122 -0.63 1.63 -5.93
C PRO A 122 -2.04 1.84 -6.51
N PRO A 123 -2.97 2.40 -5.73
CA PRO A 123 -4.33 2.67 -6.18
C PRO A 123 -4.35 3.71 -7.30
N GLY A 124 -5.39 3.69 -8.13
CA GLY A 124 -5.53 4.56 -9.30
C GLY A 124 -5.44 6.06 -8.95
N TRP A 125 -6.04 6.47 -7.83
CA TRP A 125 -5.99 7.86 -7.38
C TRP A 125 -4.57 8.35 -7.06
N TYR A 126 -3.70 7.48 -6.51
CA TYR A 126 -2.31 7.80 -6.18
C TYR A 126 -1.50 8.20 -7.45
N LYS A 127 -1.85 7.59 -8.58
CA LYS A 127 -1.21 7.85 -9.89
C LYS A 127 -1.79 9.05 -10.64
N SER A 128 -2.91 9.62 -10.18
CA SER A 128 -3.58 10.71 -10.89
C SER A 128 -2.80 12.01 -10.82
N ASP A 129 -2.77 12.76 -11.91
CA ASP A 129 -2.14 14.08 -11.96
C ASP A 129 -2.77 15.06 -10.97
N ASN A 130 -4.06 14.91 -10.71
CA ASN A 130 -4.77 15.73 -9.75
C ASN A 130 -4.23 15.53 -8.34
N TYR A 131 -4.13 14.27 -7.88
CA TYR A 131 -3.56 13.95 -6.57
C TYR A 131 -2.12 14.44 -6.46
N ARG A 132 -1.27 14.13 -7.44
CA ARG A 132 0.16 14.46 -7.43
C ARG A 132 0.42 15.97 -7.27
N ARG A 133 -0.34 16.79 -7.97
CA ARG A 133 -0.20 18.27 -7.88
C ARG A 133 -0.78 18.82 -6.59
N ARG A 134 -1.94 18.32 -6.17
CA ARG A 134 -2.66 18.86 -5.03
C ARG A 134 -2.08 18.42 -3.70
N ALA A 135 -1.57 17.19 -3.60
CA ALA A 135 -0.92 16.70 -2.38
C ALA A 135 0.22 17.61 -1.91
N VAL A 136 0.96 18.22 -2.83
CA VAL A 136 2.05 19.16 -2.50
C VAL A 136 1.54 20.56 -2.18
N ARG A 137 0.53 21.06 -2.91
CA ARG A 137 0.07 22.45 -2.82
C ARG A 137 -0.96 22.66 -1.72
N GLU A 138 -1.86 21.73 -1.54
CA GLU A 138 -3.01 21.81 -0.64
C GLU A 138 -3.26 20.46 0.08
N PRO A 139 -2.24 19.91 0.79
CA PRO A 139 -2.34 18.58 1.36
C PRO A 139 -3.50 18.42 2.35
N ARG A 140 -3.84 19.47 3.08
CA ARG A 140 -4.96 19.46 4.04
C ARG A 140 -6.31 19.31 3.35
N ALA A 141 -6.51 19.95 2.20
CA ALA A 141 -7.73 19.81 1.42
C ALA A 141 -7.84 18.40 0.85
N VAL A 142 -6.74 17.84 0.35
CA VAL A 142 -6.68 16.45 -0.14
C VAL A 142 -7.04 15.46 0.96
N LEU A 143 -6.49 15.60 2.16
CA LEU A 143 -6.83 14.75 3.30
C LEU A 143 -8.31 14.85 3.70
N ALA A 144 -8.88 16.06 3.66
CA ALA A 144 -10.30 16.28 3.95
C ALA A 144 -11.20 15.57 2.92
N GLU A 145 -10.83 15.52 1.64
CA GLU A 145 -11.54 14.78 0.60
C GLU A 145 -11.50 13.25 0.84
N PHE A 146 -10.44 12.74 1.46
CA PHE A 146 -10.37 11.36 1.93
C PHE A 146 -11.08 11.12 3.28
N GLY A 147 -11.82 12.10 3.77
CA GLY A 147 -12.56 11.99 5.03
C GLY A 147 -11.74 12.28 6.29
N LEU A 148 -10.49 12.72 6.16
CA LEU A 148 -9.63 13.02 7.30
C LEU A 148 -9.53 14.52 7.54
N THR A 149 -10.20 15.00 8.58
CA THR A 149 -10.11 16.41 9.04
C THR A 149 -9.17 16.51 10.23
N LEU A 150 -8.04 17.16 10.03
CA LEU A 150 -7.03 17.38 11.07
C LEU A 150 -7.15 18.75 11.74
N PRO A 151 -6.82 18.87 13.04
CA PRO A 151 -6.70 20.16 13.72
C PRO A 151 -5.77 21.10 12.96
N LYS A 152 -6.04 22.40 13.03
CA LYS A 152 -5.17 23.41 12.37
C LYS A 152 -3.74 23.41 12.94
N THR A 153 -3.57 22.99 14.17
CA THR A 153 -2.28 22.87 14.86
C THR A 153 -1.45 21.69 14.36
N THR A 154 -2.06 20.65 13.80
CA THR A 154 -1.35 19.49 13.27
C THR A 154 -0.59 19.88 12.01
N ARG A 155 0.73 19.67 12.02
CA ARG A 155 1.60 19.84 10.84
C ARG A 155 1.36 18.72 9.85
N ILE A 156 1.25 19.05 8.58
CA ILE A 156 1.26 18.05 7.51
C ILE A 156 2.62 18.09 6.83
N ARG A 157 3.29 16.93 6.79
CA ARG A 157 4.54 16.73 6.04
C ARG A 157 4.25 15.91 4.80
N VAL A 158 4.65 16.44 3.66
CA VAL A 158 4.52 15.75 2.38
C VAL A 158 5.86 15.16 1.99
N TRP A 159 5.88 13.86 1.70
CA TRP A 159 7.05 13.10 1.31
C TRP A 159 6.92 12.70 -0.15
N ASP A 160 7.90 13.08 -0.95
CA ASP A 160 7.92 12.78 -2.39
C ASP A 160 8.78 11.53 -2.63
N SER A 161 8.13 10.42 -2.98
CA SER A 161 8.82 9.17 -3.31
C SER A 161 9.56 9.29 -4.64
N THR A 162 10.74 8.69 -4.71
CA THR A 162 11.59 8.67 -5.91
C THR A 162 11.84 7.23 -6.37
N ALA A 163 12.66 7.05 -7.41
CA ALA A 163 13.08 5.72 -7.86
C ALA A 163 13.91 4.99 -6.81
N GLU A 164 14.67 5.72 -5.98
CA GLU A 164 15.53 5.14 -4.96
C GLU A 164 14.84 5.04 -3.59
N ILE A 165 13.94 5.97 -3.26
CA ILE A 165 13.33 6.07 -1.92
C ILE A 165 11.82 5.92 -2.01
N ARG A 166 11.27 5.01 -1.20
CA ARG A 166 9.84 4.83 -0.95
C ARG A 166 9.53 5.15 0.50
N TYR A 167 8.36 5.68 0.74
CA TYR A 167 7.92 6.00 2.11
C TYR A 167 6.76 5.11 2.53
N LEU A 168 6.87 4.57 3.75
CA LEU A 168 5.76 3.94 4.46
C LEU A 168 5.36 4.83 5.63
N VAL A 169 4.09 5.19 5.72
CA VAL A 169 3.59 5.92 6.89
C VAL A 169 3.19 4.91 7.97
N LEU A 170 3.81 5.03 9.13
CA LEU A 170 3.37 4.35 10.34
C LEU A 170 2.28 5.22 10.99
N PRO A 171 1.01 4.80 10.98
CA PRO A 171 -0.06 5.58 11.59
C PRO A 171 0.08 5.60 13.10
N GLN A 172 -0.47 6.65 13.74
CA GLN A 172 -0.57 6.70 15.19
C GLN A 172 -1.50 5.58 15.69
N CYS A 173 -1.06 4.85 16.72
CA CYS A 173 -1.91 3.84 17.34
C CYS A 173 -3.16 4.51 17.94
N PRO A 174 -4.37 4.04 17.61
CA PRO A 174 -5.58 4.56 18.23
C PRO A 174 -5.59 4.31 19.75
N GLU A 175 -6.09 5.26 20.53
CA GLU A 175 -6.13 5.12 22.00
C GLU A 175 -6.86 3.85 22.46
N GLN A 176 -7.92 3.46 21.74
CA GLN A 176 -8.72 2.27 22.03
C GLN A 176 -7.96 0.95 21.74
N ALA A 177 -6.88 1.03 20.97
CA ALA A 177 -6.11 -0.12 20.53
C ALA A 177 -4.83 -0.38 21.38
N THR A 178 -4.53 0.46 22.36
CA THR A 178 -3.27 0.41 23.14
C THR A 178 -3.12 -0.86 23.98
N ASN A 179 -4.21 -1.56 24.29
CA ASN A 179 -4.22 -2.78 25.10
C ASN A 179 -4.46 -4.05 24.28
N LEU A 180 -4.51 -3.95 22.95
CA LEU A 180 -4.72 -5.08 22.07
C LEU A 180 -3.43 -5.84 21.80
N SER A 181 -3.55 -7.15 21.60
CA SER A 181 -2.45 -7.99 21.13
C SER A 181 -2.06 -7.66 19.69
N GLU A 182 -0.87 -8.08 19.24
CA GLU A 182 -0.41 -7.88 17.85
C GLU A 182 -1.40 -8.43 16.83
N ASP A 183 -1.99 -9.61 17.08
CA ASP A 183 -2.98 -10.21 16.18
C ASP A 183 -4.29 -9.41 16.12
N GLU A 184 -4.77 -8.90 17.25
CA GLU A 184 -5.94 -8.02 17.28
C GLU A 184 -5.67 -6.68 16.59
N LEU A 185 -4.48 -6.12 16.77
CA LEU A 185 -4.02 -4.90 16.08
C LEU A 185 -3.94 -5.12 14.57
N TYR A 186 -3.50 -6.29 14.13
CA TYR A 186 -3.48 -6.64 12.70
C TYR A 186 -4.88 -6.66 12.11
N LEU A 187 -5.88 -7.20 12.83
CA LEU A 187 -7.27 -7.28 12.36
C LEU A 187 -7.94 -5.91 12.17
N ILE A 188 -7.42 -4.83 12.78
CA ILE A 188 -7.94 -3.47 12.55
C ILE A 188 -7.68 -3.00 11.11
N HIS A 189 -6.69 -3.59 10.43
CA HIS A 189 -6.22 -3.14 9.12
C HIS A 189 -6.81 -3.93 7.94
N ILE A 190 -7.61 -4.97 8.19
CA ILE A 190 -8.20 -5.84 7.16
C ILE A 190 -9.77 -5.85 7.22
#